data_262a7e2a05f58b6f06b7fc4bce4ab49a
#
_entry.id   262a7e2a05f58b6f06b7fc4bce4ab49a
#
_cell.length_a   1.000
_cell.length_b   1.000
_cell.length_c   1.000
_cell.angle_alpha   90.00
_cell.angle_beta   90.00
_cell.angle_gamma   90.00
#
_symmetry.space_group_name_H-M   'P 1'
#
loop_
_entity.id
_entity.type
_entity.pdbx_description
1 polymer ?
#
loop_
_entity_poly.entity_id
_entity_poly.type
_entity_poly.pdbx_seq_one_letter_code
_entity_poly.pdbx_strand_id
1 'polypeptide(L)'
;MSHRAANLPQLLSEARRWFEDALFASMEAAGEQPVTTAQASVFAMLDAEGTTVSELARRMGVTRQTAHQAVHGLIGMGLLEQEPDPGSARRRLIRMTAEGLRVHKRAQATIGVVESVLVERIGPDAARALEGALRSDWGAPPLVAAP
;
A
#
# COMPACT_ATOMS: atom_id res chain seq x y z
N MET A 1 12.67 -32.94 2.55
CA MET A 1 12.74 -31.59 1.92
C MET A 1 13.20 -30.63 2.98
N SER A 2 14.40 -30.08 2.81
CA SER A 2 14.94 -29.09 3.75
C SER A 2 14.10 -27.82 3.64
N HIS A 3 13.29 -27.50 4.63
CA HIS A 3 12.69 -26.18 4.76
C HIS A 3 13.86 -25.22 5.02
N ARG A 4 14.28 -24.55 3.97
CA ARG A 4 15.22 -23.45 4.12
C ARG A 4 14.54 -22.47 5.08
N ALA A 5 15.11 -22.27 6.26
CA ALA A 5 14.56 -21.33 7.23
C ALA A 5 14.42 -19.97 6.55
N ALA A 6 13.19 -19.48 6.45
CA ALA A 6 12.93 -18.19 5.83
C ALA A 6 13.60 -17.10 6.64
N ASN A 7 14.33 -16.21 6.00
CA ASN A 7 14.88 -15.03 6.64
C ASN A 7 13.80 -13.96 6.88
N LEU A 8 14.10 -12.97 7.71
CA LEU A 8 13.13 -11.94 8.07
C LEU A 8 12.54 -11.18 6.87
N PRO A 9 13.30 -10.75 5.84
CA PRO A 9 12.74 -10.15 4.63
C PRO A 9 11.74 -11.07 3.90
N GLN A 10 11.99 -12.36 3.85
CA GLN A 10 11.05 -13.33 3.24
C GLN A 10 9.77 -13.44 4.06
N LEU A 11 9.88 -13.54 5.39
CA LEU A 11 8.71 -13.57 6.28
C LEU A 11 7.86 -12.30 6.17
N LEU A 12 8.49 -11.13 6.11
CA LEU A 12 7.79 -9.85 5.91
C LEU A 12 7.08 -9.79 4.54
N SER A 13 7.72 -10.31 3.49
CA SER A 13 7.09 -10.39 2.17
C SER A 13 5.90 -11.33 2.13
N GLU A 14 5.99 -12.49 2.80
CA GLU A 14 4.91 -13.45 2.92
C GLU A 14 3.74 -12.88 3.75
N ALA A 15 4.03 -12.20 4.85
CA ALA A 15 3.03 -11.53 5.67
C ALA A 15 2.30 -10.44 4.88
N ARG A 16 3.02 -9.62 4.14
CA ARG A 16 2.42 -8.61 3.26
C ARG A 16 1.51 -9.24 2.22
N ARG A 17 1.94 -10.31 1.56
CA ARG A 17 1.14 -11.02 0.56
C ARG A 17 -0.15 -11.59 1.18
N TRP A 18 -0.06 -12.14 2.37
CA TRP A 18 -1.23 -12.64 3.09
C TRP A 18 -2.31 -11.56 3.29
N PHE A 19 -1.90 -10.33 3.67
CA PHE A 19 -2.82 -9.20 3.79
C PHE A 19 -3.37 -8.75 2.44
N GLU A 20 -2.53 -8.66 1.41
CA GLU A 20 -2.94 -8.27 0.05
C GLU A 20 -3.94 -9.26 -0.54
N ASP A 21 -3.68 -10.55 -0.44
CA ASP A 21 -4.58 -11.59 -0.94
C ASP A 21 -5.94 -11.53 -0.24
N ALA A 22 -5.95 -11.36 1.08
CA ALA A 22 -7.18 -11.22 1.85
C ALA A 22 -7.96 -9.96 1.46
N LEU A 23 -7.26 -8.83 1.32
CA LEU A 23 -7.86 -7.56 0.91
C LEU A 23 -8.48 -7.66 -0.49
N PHE A 24 -7.71 -8.11 -1.47
CA PHE A 24 -8.16 -8.15 -2.86
C PHE A 24 -9.33 -9.13 -3.04
N ALA A 25 -9.26 -10.32 -2.46
CA ALA A 25 -10.36 -11.27 -2.51
C ALA A 25 -11.63 -10.73 -1.84
N SER A 26 -11.50 -10.03 -0.72
CA SER A 26 -12.63 -9.43 -0.01
C SER A 26 -13.25 -8.26 -0.77
N MET A 27 -12.44 -7.42 -1.39
CA MET A 27 -12.91 -6.31 -2.22
C MET A 27 -13.63 -6.81 -3.47
N GLU A 28 -13.09 -7.82 -4.13
CA GLU A 28 -13.72 -8.47 -5.28
C GLU A 28 -15.07 -9.10 -4.90
N ALA A 29 -15.12 -9.84 -3.80
CA ALA A 29 -16.37 -10.41 -3.28
C ALA A 29 -17.41 -9.34 -2.92
N ALA A 30 -16.98 -8.14 -2.58
CA ALA A 30 -17.85 -6.97 -2.34
C ALA A 30 -18.28 -6.25 -3.64
N GLY A 31 -17.87 -6.72 -4.81
CA GLY A 31 -18.23 -6.14 -6.11
C GLY A 31 -17.38 -4.96 -6.54
N GLU A 32 -16.24 -4.71 -5.88
CA GLU A 32 -15.33 -3.65 -6.29
C GLU A 32 -14.48 -4.07 -7.50
N GLN A 33 -14.10 -3.10 -8.31
CA GLN A 33 -13.21 -3.35 -9.43
C GLN A 33 -11.83 -3.81 -8.94
N PRO A 34 -11.23 -4.84 -9.56
CA PRO A 34 -9.90 -5.29 -9.18
C PRO A 34 -8.84 -4.22 -9.48
N VAL A 35 -7.91 -4.06 -8.55
CA VAL A 35 -6.74 -3.19 -8.69
C VAL A 35 -5.46 -4.01 -8.56
N THR A 36 -4.37 -3.53 -9.16
CA THR A 36 -3.05 -4.14 -8.99
C THR A 36 -2.43 -3.74 -7.65
N THR A 37 -1.41 -4.47 -7.21
CA THR A 37 -0.61 -4.10 -6.03
C THR A 37 -0.02 -2.70 -6.14
N ALA A 38 0.48 -2.31 -7.32
CA ALA A 38 1.00 -0.96 -7.57
C ALA A 38 -0.10 0.10 -7.43
N GLN A 39 -1.30 -0.15 -7.95
CA GLN A 39 -2.46 0.74 -7.81
C GLN A 39 -2.92 0.87 -6.35
N ALA A 40 -2.98 -0.24 -5.61
CA ALA A 40 -3.29 -0.20 -4.17
C ALA A 40 -2.26 0.63 -3.38
N SER A 41 -0.98 0.52 -3.74
CA SER A 41 0.09 1.33 -3.14
C SER A 41 -0.07 2.83 -3.39
N VAL A 42 -0.61 3.24 -4.53
CA VAL A 42 -0.91 4.66 -4.80
C VAL A 42 -1.85 5.23 -3.75
N PHE A 43 -2.94 4.53 -3.43
CA PHE A 43 -3.89 4.98 -2.41
C PHE A 43 -3.25 5.18 -1.04
N ALA A 44 -2.35 4.27 -0.65
CA ALA A 44 -1.66 4.34 0.63
C ALA A 44 -0.69 5.53 0.75
N MET A 45 -0.24 6.08 -0.39
CA MET A 45 0.77 7.14 -0.46
C MET A 45 0.23 8.52 -0.83
N LEU A 46 -1.08 8.63 -1.10
CA LEU A 46 -1.73 9.90 -1.44
C LEU A 46 -1.98 10.75 -0.21
N ASP A 47 -1.61 12.02 -0.29
CA ASP A 47 -2.03 13.03 0.68
C ASP A 47 -3.44 13.56 0.33
N ALA A 48 -4.17 14.03 1.34
CA ALA A 48 -5.53 14.55 1.17
C ALA A 48 -5.57 15.77 0.22
N GLU A 49 -4.52 16.59 0.26
CA GLU A 49 -4.39 17.79 -0.59
C GLU A 49 -3.94 17.46 -2.02
N GLY A 50 -3.56 16.23 -2.29
CA GLY A 50 -3.02 15.77 -3.55
C GLY A 50 -1.50 15.58 -3.53
N THR A 51 -1.01 14.73 -4.41
CA THR A 51 0.40 14.32 -4.48
C THR A 51 0.83 14.26 -5.94
N THR A 52 2.04 14.70 -6.27
CA THR A 52 2.58 14.58 -7.63
C THR A 52 2.98 13.14 -7.95
N VAL A 53 2.96 12.77 -9.23
CA VAL A 53 3.42 11.42 -9.67
C VAL A 53 4.87 11.17 -9.27
N SER A 54 5.73 12.18 -9.34
CA SER A 54 7.14 12.05 -8.93
C SER A 54 7.29 11.73 -7.45
N GLU A 55 6.48 12.37 -6.60
CA GLU A 55 6.48 12.10 -5.15
C GLU A 55 5.89 10.71 -4.84
N LEU A 56 4.83 10.31 -5.54
CA LEU A 56 4.27 8.95 -5.44
C LEU A 56 5.32 7.89 -5.80
N ALA A 57 6.05 8.08 -6.92
CA ALA A 57 7.12 7.18 -7.33
C ALA A 57 8.20 7.05 -6.25
N ARG A 58 8.61 8.18 -5.65
CA ARG A 58 9.60 8.19 -4.56
C ARG A 58 9.09 7.42 -3.34
N ARG A 59 7.88 7.69 -2.89
CA ARG A 59 7.26 7.03 -1.72
C ARG A 59 7.03 5.54 -1.93
N MET A 60 6.67 5.16 -3.14
CA MET A 60 6.45 3.75 -3.52
C MET A 60 7.75 2.98 -3.78
N GLY A 61 8.87 3.68 -3.93
CA GLY A 61 10.15 3.05 -4.28
C GLY A 61 10.17 2.46 -5.71
N VAL A 62 9.44 3.06 -6.65
CA VAL A 62 9.33 2.63 -8.04
C VAL A 62 9.77 3.73 -8.99
N THR A 63 9.92 3.38 -10.28
CA THR A 63 10.20 4.37 -11.32
C THR A 63 9.00 5.31 -11.51
N ARG A 64 9.26 6.53 -12.00
CA ARG A 64 8.20 7.47 -12.36
C ARG A 64 7.24 6.90 -13.39
N GLN A 65 7.75 6.12 -14.36
CA GLN A 65 6.92 5.46 -15.36
C GLN A 65 5.97 4.44 -14.72
N THR A 66 6.44 3.63 -13.79
CA THR A 66 5.60 2.65 -13.07
C THR A 66 4.51 3.36 -12.26
N ALA A 67 4.85 4.42 -11.53
CA ALA A 67 3.87 5.22 -10.78
C ALA A 67 2.86 5.89 -11.72
N HIS A 68 3.31 6.45 -12.85
CA HIS A 68 2.46 7.06 -13.87
C HIS A 68 1.45 6.06 -14.44
N GLN A 69 1.89 4.84 -14.78
CA GLN A 69 0.99 3.80 -15.29
C GLN A 69 -0.07 3.41 -14.26
N ALA A 70 0.32 3.23 -13.00
CA ALA A 70 -0.62 2.91 -11.91
C ALA A 70 -1.66 4.02 -11.71
N VAL A 71 -1.21 5.28 -11.66
CA VAL A 71 -2.09 6.45 -11.52
C VAL A 71 -3.04 6.58 -12.71
N HIS A 72 -2.56 6.48 -13.95
CA HIS A 72 -3.41 6.58 -15.13
C HIS A 72 -4.44 5.44 -15.23
N GLY A 73 -4.07 4.24 -14.82
CA GLY A 73 -5.03 3.13 -14.71
C GLY A 73 -6.17 3.47 -13.73
N LEU A 74 -5.85 4.05 -12.58
CA LEU A 74 -6.84 4.46 -11.57
C LEU A 74 -7.69 5.67 -12.02
N ILE A 75 -7.12 6.60 -12.79
CA ILE A 75 -7.88 7.68 -13.42
C ILE A 75 -8.89 7.10 -14.43
N GLY A 76 -8.46 6.16 -15.25
CA GLY A 76 -9.34 5.45 -16.19
C GLY A 76 -10.49 4.70 -15.51
N MET A 77 -10.30 4.24 -14.28
CA MET A 77 -11.34 3.61 -13.44
C MET A 77 -12.24 4.62 -12.72
N GLY A 78 -11.97 5.92 -12.82
CA GLY A 78 -12.71 6.96 -12.13
C GLY A 78 -12.42 7.09 -10.63
N LEU A 79 -11.30 6.50 -10.16
CA LEU A 79 -10.93 6.48 -8.74
C LEU A 79 -9.98 7.62 -8.36
N LEU A 80 -9.21 8.11 -9.32
CA LEU A 80 -8.32 9.27 -9.17
C LEU A 80 -8.63 10.32 -10.25
N GLU A 81 -8.22 11.53 -9.96
CA GLU A 81 -8.24 12.66 -10.87
C GLU A 81 -6.95 13.46 -10.74
N GLN A 82 -6.64 14.24 -11.76
CA GLN A 82 -5.49 15.15 -11.72
C GLN A 82 -5.97 16.59 -11.85
N GLU A 83 -5.36 17.46 -11.06
CA GLU A 83 -5.63 18.88 -11.02
C GLU A 83 -4.32 19.68 -11.23
N PRO A 84 -4.39 20.93 -11.75
CA PRO A 84 -3.24 21.81 -11.74
C PRO A 84 -2.77 22.06 -10.30
N ASP A 85 -1.45 22.03 -10.08
CA ASP A 85 -0.87 22.43 -8.80
C ASP A 85 -0.96 23.97 -8.67
N PRO A 86 -1.60 24.52 -7.60
CA PRO A 86 -1.66 25.96 -7.38
C PRO A 86 -0.27 26.61 -7.27
N GLY A 87 0.74 25.86 -6.83
CA GLY A 87 2.12 26.33 -6.68
C GLY A 87 2.97 26.24 -7.94
N SER A 88 2.49 25.62 -9.02
CA SER A 88 3.26 25.41 -10.25
C SER A 88 2.38 25.13 -11.46
N ALA A 89 2.55 25.96 -12.52
CA ALA A 89 1.82 25.78 -13.78
C ALA A 89 2.16 24.46 -14.52
N ARG A 90 3.27 23.80 -14.17
CA ARG A 90 3.76 22.58 -14.83
C ARG A 90 3.46 21.30 -14.08
N ARG A 91 3.11 21.39 -12.79
CA ARG A 91 2.83 20.23 -11.95
C ARG A 91 1.35 19.89 -11.97
N ARG A 92 1.07 18.60 -11.84
CA ARG A 92 -0.28 18.07 -11.62
C ARG A 92 -0.32 17.36 -10.27
N LEU A 93 -1.35 17.64 -9.52
CA LEU A 93 -1.66 16.92 -8.29
C LEU A 93 -2.64 15.80 -8.58
N ILE A 94 -2.34 14.63 -8.03
CA ILE A 94 -3.22 13.47 -8.08
C ILE A 94 -4.05 13.44 -6.80
N ARG A 95 -5.35 13.29 -6.95
CA ARG A 95 -6.32 13.23 -5.84
C ARG A 95 -7.29 12.09 -6.02
N MET A 96 -7.86 11.64 -4.92
CA MET A 96 -8.99 10.71 -4.99
C MET A 96 -10.24 11.46 -5.46
N THR A 97 -11.00 10.84 -6.35
CA THR A 97 -12.39 11.23 -6.62
C THR A 97 -13.28 10.84 -5.44
N ALA A 98 -14.54 11.28 -5.44
CA ALA A 98 -15.51 10.81 -4.43
C ALA A 98 -15.62 9.27 -4.43
N GLU A 99 -15.63 8.65 -5.61
CA GLU A 99 -15.64 7.19 -5.75
C GLU A 99 -14.34 6.55 -5.26
N GLY A 100 -13.19 7.13 -5.58
CA GLY A 100 -11.89 6.68 -5.05
C GLY A 100 -11.84 6.73 -3.54
N LEU A 101 -12.37 7.78 -2.92
CA LEU A 101 -12.45 7.90 -1.47
C LEU A 101 -13.38 6.84 -0.87
N ARG A 102 -14.51 6.56 -1.50
CA ARG A 102 -15.44 5.49 -1.10
C ARG A 102 -14.75 4.14 -1.10
N VAL A 103 -14.07 3.79 -2.19
CA VAL A 103 -13.33 2.53 -2.34
C VAL A 103 -12.19 2.44 -1.32
N HIS A 104 -11.44 3.53 -1.14
CA HIS A 104 -10.36 3.59 -0.16
C HIS A 104 -10.86 3.35 1.27
N LYS A 105 -11.95 4.00 1.68
CA LYS A 105 -12.57 3.77 3.01
C LYS A 105 -13.00 2.32 3.20
N ARG A 106 -13.57 1.71 2.15
CA ARG A 106 -13.93 0.28 2.21
C ARG A 106 -12.70 -0.60 2.37
N ALA A 107 -11.63 -0.34 1.63
CA ALA A 107 -10.37 -1.07 1.74
C ALA A 107 -9.78 -0.94 3.14
N GLN A 108 -9.76 0.25 3.74
CA GLN A 108 -9.28 0.46 5.10
C GLN A 108 -10.11 -0.31 6.14
N ALA A 109 -11.43 -0.29 6.00
CA ALA A 109 -12.32 -1.08 6.87
C ALA A 109 -12.07 -2.58 6.72
N THR A 110 -11.87 -3.05 5.51
CA THR A 110 -11.55 -4.46 5.21
C THR A 110 -10.21 -4.87 5.83
N ILE A 111 -9.18 -4.03 5.72
CA ILE A 111 -7.88 -4.27 6.39
C ILE A 111 -8.07 -4.42 7.90
N GLY A 112 -8.86 -3.56 8.53
CA GLY A 112 -9.14 -3.65 9.96
C GLY A 112 -9.80 -4.99 10.36
N VAL A 113 -10.68 -5.54 9.52
CA VAL A 113 -11.25 -6.87 9.74
C VAL A 113 -10.19 -7.97 9.59
N VAL A 114 -9.33 -7.88 8.57
CA VAL A 114 -8.24 -8.84 8.36
C VAL A 114 -7.24 -8.80 9.54
N GLU A 115 -6.93 -7.62 10.05
CA GLU A 115 -6.11 -7.45 11.26
C GLU A 115 -6.76 -8.14 12.48
N SER A 116 -8.06 -7.99 12.66
CA SER A 116 -8.79 -8.68 13.74
C SER A 116 -8.69 -10.21 13.61
N VAL A 117 -8.79 -10.74 12.40
CA VAL A 117 -8.59 -12.17 12.14
C VAL A 117 -7.15 -12.60 12.48
N LEU A 118 -6.16 -11.78 12.17
CA LEU A 118 -4.77 -12.06 12.56
C LEU A 118 -4.63 -12.12 14.08
N VAL A 119 -5.19 -11.14 14.80
CA VAL A 119 -5.16 -11.11 16.27
C VAL A 119 -5.80 -12.36 16.87
N GLU A 120 -6.93 -12.81 16.33
CA GLU A 120 -7.58 -14.06 16.77
C GLU A 120 -6.69 -15.29 16.58
N ARG A 121 -5.92 -15.33 15.47
CA ARG A 121 -5.09 -16.48 15.10
C ARG A 121 -3.78 -16.58 15.87
N ILE A 122 -3.09 -15.45 16.07
CA ILE A 122 -1.77 -15.41 16.72
C ILE A 122 -1.80 -14.95 18.18
N GLY A 123 -2.93 -14.42 18.63
CA GLY A 123 -3.12 -13.87 19.95
C GLY A 123 -2.79 -12.37 20.03
N PRO A 124 -3.41 -11.65 20.98
CA PRO A 124 -3.26 -10.20 21.10
C PRO A 124 -1.83 -9.76 21.48
N ASP A 125 -1.12 -10.54 22.29
CA ASP A 125 0.24 -10.18 22.72
C ASP A 125 1.23 -10.27 21.57
N ALA A 126 1.17 -11.34 20.75
CA ALA A 126 2.01 -11.50 19.57
C ALA A 126 1.70 -10.41 18.53
N ALA A 127 0.43 -10.09 18.31
CA ALA A 127 0.03 -9.04 17.38
C ALA A 127 0.56 -7.65 17.81
N ARG A 128 0.44 -7.30 19.11
CA ARG A 128 1.01 -6.05 19.64
C ARG A 128 2.53 -5.99 19.55
N ALA A 129 3.21 -7.10 19.83
CA ALA A 129 4.66 -7.20 19.71
C ALA A 129 5.13 -6.98 18.27
N LEU A 130 4.44 -7.61 17.30
CA LEU A 130 4.70 -7.45 15.87
C LEU A 130 4.52 -5.99 15.43
N GLU A 131 3.39 -5.38 15.75
CA GLU A 131 3.13 -3.98 15.43
C GLU A 131 4.17 -3.05 16.06
N GLY A 132 4.49 -3.24 17.33
CA GLY A 132 5.49 -2.45 18.03
C GLY A 132 6.87 -2.56 17.42
N ALA A 133 7.28 -3.77 17.01
CA ALA A 133 8.55 -3.99 16.33
C ALA A 133 8.62 -3.29 14.97
N LEU A 134 7.53 -3.34 14.19
CA LEU A 134 7.45 -2.70 12.87
C LEU A 134 7.39 -1.18 12.96
N ARG A 135 6.82 -0.62 14.03
CA ARG A 135 6.77 0.83 14.27
C ARG A 135 8.05 1.40 14.86
N SER A 136 8.95 0.56 15.36
CA SER A 136 10.22 1.00 15.93
C SER A 136 11.10 1.66 14.87
N ASP A 137 11.87 2.64 15.27
CA ASP A 137 12.92 3.21 14.41
C ASP A 137 14.08 2.20 14.26
N TRP A 138 14.23 1.67 13.05
CA TRP A 138 15.32 0.74 12.74
C TRP A 138 16.61 1.48 12.32
N GLY A 139 16.59 2.79 12.27
CA GLY A 139 17.70 3.60 11.78
C GLY A 139 17.92 3.49 10.27
N ALA A 140 19.01 4.10 9.81
CA ALA A 140 19.38 3.99 8.40
C ALA A 140 19.81 2.56 8.05
N PRO A 141 19.50 2.07 6.83
CA PRO A 141 19.98 0.75 6.40
C PRO A 141 21.50 0.66 6.50
N PRO A 142 22.04 -0.37 7.17
CA PRO A 142 23.48 -0.49 7.38
C PRO A 142 24.20 -0.97 6.12
N LEU A 143 25.41 -0.46 5.91
CA LEU A 143 26.35 -1.07 4.98
C LEU A 143 27.12 -2.15 5.75
N VAL A 144 26.91 -3.41 5.39
CA VAL A 144 27.62 -4.54 6.02
C VAL A 144 28.61 -5.15 5.03
N ALA A 145 29.77 -5.60 5.56
CA ALA A 145 30.71 -6.37 4.76
C ALA A 145 30.07 -7.72 4.40
N ALA A 146 30.27 -8.18 3.18
CA ALA A 146 29.90 -9.53 2.82
C ALA A 146 30.71 -10.54 3.64
N PRO A 147 30.11 -11.62 4.14
CA PRO A 147 30.81 -12.67 4.87
C PRO A 147 31.80 -13.44 4.00
#